data_5fe0456428985938f2535dfdda504355
#
_entry.id   5fe0456428985938f2535dfdda504355
#
_cell.length_a   1.000
_cell.length_b   1.000
_cell.length_c   1.000
_cell.angle_alpha   90.00
_cell.angle_beta   90.00
_cell.angle_gamma   90.00
#
_symmetry.space_group_name_H-M   'P 1'
#
loop_
_entity.id
_entity.type
_entity.pdbx_description
1 polymer ?
#
loop_
_entity_poly.entity_id
_entity_poly.type
_entity_poly.pdbx_seq_one_letter_code
_entity_poly.pdbx_strand_id
1 'polypeptide(L)'
;MEPTPPPRSAAPLVLRAEGLVKRYRRRTVVDGVSLRVEQGTCVGLLGPNGAGKTTTFYMVVGMVRPDGGDVYLGREGEAETRLTRMPMYRRARLGIGYLAQEESVFGSMTVEDNLRAVLDFQPMSAPDKQARVDELVDEFGLDKVRRSKGHVLSGGERRRTEIARALATRPGFILLDEPFAGVDPIAVEDIMRIVVGLRERGIGVLITDHNVHETLAITDRAYLLYDGQIFVSGTAQELAENEEVRRRYLGETFTLERYRG
;
A
#
# COMPACT_ATOMS: atom_id res chain seq x y z
N MET A 1 -3.35 24.45 41.28
CA MET A 1 -3.00 23.20 40.63
C MET A 1 -3.28 23.41 39.15
N GLU A 2 -2.25 23.69 38.34
CA GLU A 2 -2.40 23.86 36.88
C GLU A 2 -2.74 22.51 36.27
N PRO A 3 -3.68 22.46 35.29
CA PRO A 3 -4.01 21.21 34.61
C PRO A 3 -2.79 20.71 33.84
N THR A 4 -2.39 19.47 34.10
CA THR A 4 -1.36 18.75 33.34
C THR A 4 -1.76 18.76 31.86
N PRO A 5 -0.90 19.25 30.95
CA PRO A 5 -1.21 19.22 29.54
C PRO A 5 -1.47 17.77 29.09
N PRO A 6 -2.42 17.53 28.16
CA PRO A 6 -2.67 16.21 27.65
C PRO A 6 -1.39 15.62 27.04
N PRO A 7 -1.17 14.29 27.14
CA PRO A 7 0.01 13.66 26.59
C PRO A 7 0.11 14.03 25.09
N ARG A 8 1.28 14.52 24.67
CA ARG A 8 1.56 14.79 23.26
C ARG A 8 1.26 13.51 22.49
N SER A 9 0.35 13.58 21.52
CA SER A 9 0.12 12.49 20.57
C SER A 9 1.49 12.02 20.07
N ALA A 10 1.80 10.74 20.26
CA ALA A 10 3.07 10.19 19.79
C ALA A 10 3.17 10.47 18.27
N ALA A 11 4.35 10.92 17.82
CA ALA A 11 4.57 11.19 16.39
C ALA A 11 4.17 9.96 15.55
N PRO A 12 3.59 10.14 14.36
CA PRO A 12 3.16 9.02 13.53
C PRO A 12 4.34 8.10 13.20
N LEU A 13 4.06 6.81 13.08
CA LEU A 13 5.04 5.86 12.58
C LEU A 13 5.28 6.15 11.09
N VAL A 14 6.52 6.04 10.65
CA VAL A 14 6.97 6.38 9.30
C VAL A 14 7.70 5.19 8.69
N LEU A 15 7.29 4.81 7.49
CA LEU A 15 8.02 3.91 6.61
C LEU A 15 8.75 4.77 5.58
N ARG A 16 10.09 4.72 5.56
CA ARG A 16 10.88 5.53 4.63
C ARG A 16 11.97 4.72 3.94
N ALA A 17 12.25 5.11 2.73
CA ALA A 17 13.36 4.63 1.93
C ALA A 17 14.29 5.79 1.62
N GLU A 18 15.60 5.55 1.66
CA GLU A 18 16.64 6.56 1.44
C GLU A 18 17.67 6.07 0.45
N GLY A 19 17.80 6.81 -0.64
CA GLY A 19 18.84 6.63 -1.64
C GLY A 19 18.87 5.21 -2.24
N LEU A 20 17.70 4.59 -2.45
CA LEU A 20 17.63 3.22 -2.96
C LEU A 20 18.26 3.13 -4.35
N VAL A 21 19.15 2.16 -4.50
CA VAL A 21 19.81 1.83 -5.77
C VAL A 21 19.60 0.35 -6.08
N LYS A 22 19.23 0.05 -7.34
CA LYS A 22 19.16 -1.31 -7.84
C LYS A 22 19.75 -1.44 -9.23
N ARG A 23 20.65 -2.40 -9.40
CA ARG A 23 21.30 -2.73 -10.66
C ARG A 23 21.01 -4.17 -11.03
N TYR A 24 20.68 -4.37 -12.29
CA TYR A 24 20.59 -5.69 -12.89
C TYR A 24 21.62 -5.80 -13.99
N ARG A 25 22.64 -6.61 -13.79
CA ARG A 25 23.80 -6.71 -14.69
C ARG A 25 24.46 -5.34 -14.88
N ARG A 26 24.37 -4.75 -16.10
CA ARG A 26 24.96 -3.44 -16.44
C ARG A 26 23.98 -2.28 -16.39
N ARG A 27 22.69 -2.55 -16.12
CA ARG A 27 21.64 -1.52 -16.11
C ARG A 27 21.29 -1.13 -14.67
N THR A 28 21.41 0.13 -14.36
CA THR A 28 20.81 0.71 -13.14
C THR A 28 19.33 0.94 -13.44
N VAL A 29 18.45 0.29 -12.66
CA VAL A 29 16.98 0.36 -12.81
C VAL A 29 16.38 1.31 -11.80
N VAL A 30 17.01 1.45 -10.63
CA VAL A 30 16.67 2.44 -9.61
C VAL A 30 17.96 3.11 -9.17
N ASP A 31 17.95 4.44 -9.12
CA ASP A 31 19.15 5.25 -8.88
C ASP A 31 18.86 6.39 -7.91
N GLY A 32 19.15 6.16 -6.62
CA GLY A 32 19.04 7.15 -5.57
C GLY A 32 17.60 7.49 -5.12
N VAL A 33 16.63 6.60 -5.30
CA VAL A 33 15.22 6.85 -4.97
C VAL A 33 15.02 6.94 -3.47
N SER A 34 14.39 8.04 -3.02
CA SER A 34 13.96 8.25 -1.64
C SER A 34 12.45 8.53 -1.59
N LEU A 35 11.75 7.89 -0.64
CA LEU A 35 10.33 8.11 -0.41
C LEU A 35 9.98 7.95 1.07
N ARG A 36 8.85 8.53 1.48
CA ARG A 36 8.33 8.50 2.84
C ARG A 36 6.84 8.26 2.83
N VAL A 37 6.38 7.37 3.69
CA VAL A 37 4.96 7.09 3.94
C VAL A 37 4.74 7.22 5.44
N GLU A 38 3.80 8.05 5.84
CA GLU A 38 3.39 8.21 7.24
C GLU A 38 2.11 7.42 7.50
N GLN A 39 1.90 6.98 8.74
CA GLN A 39 0.59 6.44 9.13
C GLN A 39 -0.50 7.46 8.89
N GLY A 40 -1.64 7.00 8.37
CA GLY A 40 -2.78 7.87 8.04
C GLY A 40 -2.59 8.69 6.75
N THR A 41 -1.59 8.37 5.93
CA THR A 41 -1.42 8.99 4.60
C THR A 41 -1.45 7.95 3.49
N CYS A 42 -1.94 8.35 2.32
CA CYS A 42 -1.86 7.57 1.09
C CYS A 42 -0.83 8.18 0.14
N VAL A 43 0.19 7.40 -0.22
CA VAL A 43 1.31 7.84 -1.06
C VAL A 43 1.33 7.05 -2.35
N GLY A 44 1.32 7.75 -3.49
CA GLY A 44 1.42 7.17 -4.83
C GLY A 44 2.87 7.06 -5.31
N LEU A 45 3.21 5.95 -5.95
CA LEU A 45 4.46 5.75 -6.68
C LEU A 45 4.13 5.57 -8.16
N LEU A 46 4.24 6.62 -8.93
CA LEU A 46 3.78 6.74 -10.30
C LEU A 46 4.95 6.82 -11.29
N GLY A 47 4.66 6.68 -12.57
CA GLY A 47 5.64 6.80 -13.66
C GLY A 47 5.35 5.86 -14.81
N PRO A 48 6.00 6.05 -15.97
CA PRO A 48 5.82 5.19 -17.14
C PRO A 48 6.33 3.76 -16.92
N ASN A 49 6.01 2.86 -17.86
CA ASN A 49 6.52 1.51 -17.84
C ASN A 49 8.06 1.52 -17.94
N GLY A 50 8.71 0.72 -17.10
CA GLY A 50 10.18 0.66 -17.03
C GLY A 50 10.84 1.79 -16.21
N ALA A 51 10.08 2.71 -15.58
CA ALA A 51 10.63 3.77 -14.75
C ALA A 51 11.25 3.31 -13.43
N GLY A 52 11.11 2.05 -13.05
CA GLY A 52 11.66 1.51 -11.81
C GLY A 52 10.66 1.40 -10.65
N LYS A 53 9.36 1.69 -10.87
CA LYS A 53 8.30 1.65 -9.84
C LYS A 53 8.26 0.31 -9.11
N THR A 54 7.99 -0.77 -9.82
CA THR A 54 7.87 -2.13 -9.26
C THR A 54 9.13 -2.56 -8.52
N THR A 55 10.31 -2.23 -9.07
CA THR A 55 11.60 -2.54 -8.40
C THR A 55 11.74 -1.75 -7.10
N THR A 56 11.43 -0.45 -7.11
CA THR A 56 11.45 0.40 -5.91
C THR A 56 10.48 -0.13 -4.87
N PHE A 57 9.25 -0.39 -5.29
CA PHE A 57 8.20 -0.95 -4.44
C PHE A 57 8.63 -2.28 -3.80
N TYR A 58 9.17 -3.21 -4.58
CA TYR A 58 9.66 -4.51 -4.09
C TYR A 58 10.85 -4.39 -3.13
N MET A 59 11.69 -3.36 -3.26
CA MET A 59 12.72 -3.07 -2.27
C MET A 59 12.09 -2.62 -0.94
N VAL A 60 11.02 -1.83 -0.98
CA VAL A 60 10.28 -1.40 0.23
C VAL A 60 9.51 -2.57 0.85
N VAL A 61 8.90 -3.45 0.06
CA VAL A 61 8.24 -4.68 0.53
C VAL A 61 9.23 -5.68 1.14
N GLY A 62 10.46 -5.74 0.63
CA GLY A 62 11.50 -6.69 1.04
C GLY A 62 11.58 -7.95 0.20
N MET A 63 11.02 -7.91 -1.01
CA MET A 63 11.14 -8.96 -2.03
C MET A 63 12.44 -8.83 -2.82
N VAL A 64 12.88 -7.59 -3.05
CA VAL A 64 14.15 -7.29 -3.74
C VAL A 64 15.08 -6.59 -2.75
N ARG A 65 16.33 -7.05 -2.69
CA ARG A 65 17.36 -6.39 -1.89
C ARG A 65 17.97 -5.25 -2.70
N PRO A 66 18.01 -4.02 -2.15
CA PRO A 66 18.72 -2.91 -2.78
C PRO A 66 20.25 -3.18 -2.80
N ASP A 67 20.92 -2.63 -3.79
CA ASP A 67 22.38 -2.63 -3.91
C ASP A 67 23.00 -1.42 -3.21
N GLY A 68 22.20 -0.35 -2.97
CA GLY A 68 22.55 0.83 -2.20
C GLY A 68 21.32 1.44 -1.56
N GLY A 69 21.53 2.28 -0.54
CA GLY A 69 20.47 2.89 0.22
C GLY A 69 19.83 1.96 1.24
N ASP A 70 18.85 2.48 1.97
CA ASP A 70 18.24 1.80 3.10
C ASP A 70 16.74 2.02 3.20
N VAL A 71 16.05 1.09 3.89
CA VAL A 71 14.63 1.18 4.27
C VAL A 71 14.55 1.15 5.79
N TYR A 72 13.74 2.04 6.36
CA TYR A 72 13.57 2.23 7.80
C TYR A 72 12.09 2.26 8.18
N LEU A 73 11.82 1.84 9.41
CA LEU A 73 10.53 1.98 10.10
C LEU A 73 10.78 2.57 11.48
N GLY A 74 10.13 3.67 11.79
CA GLY A 74 10.29 4.32 13.10
C GLY A 74 9.45 5.58 13.22
N ARG A 75 9.55 6.24 14.39
CA ARG A 75 8.93 7.54 14.64
C ARG A 75 10.00 8.62 14.56
N GLU A 76 9.60 9.80 14.11
CA GLU A 76 10.52 10.93 14.04
C GLU A 76 11.05 11.29 15.44
N GLY A 77 12.37 11.39 15.57
CA GLY A 77 13.04 11.66 16.86
C GLY A 77 13.27 10.43 17.74
N GLU A 78 12.85 9.24 17.31
CA GLU A 78 13.09 7.97 18.00
C GLU A 78 14.09 7.09 17.23
N ALA A 79 14.56 6.02 17.87
CA ALA A 79 15.42 5.03 17.22
C ALA A 79 14.62 4.25 16.16
N GLU A 80 15.07 4.29 14.92
CA GLU A 80 14.40 3.61 13.79
C GLU A 80 14.93 2.19 13.60
N THR A 81 14.03 1.32 13.16
CA THR A 81 14.37 -0.05 12.79
C THR A 81 14.77 -0.10 11.31
N ARG A 82 16.01 -0.50 11.03
CA ARG A 82 16.49 -0.70 9.66
C ARG A 82 15.93 -2.01 9.08
N LEU A 83 15.16 -1.90 7.99
CA LEU A 83 14.48 -3.03 7.34
C LEU A 83 15.25 -3.62 6.16
N THR A 84 16.27 -2.95 5.64
CA THR A 84 16.93 -3.22 4.34
C THR A 84 17.28 -4.69 4.13
N ARG A 85 17.77 -5.37 5.17
CA ARG A 85 18.14 -6.79 5.11
C ARG A 85 17.07 -7.73 5.66
N MET A 86 15.93 -7.20 6.09
CA MET A 86 14.83 -8.02 6.61
C MET A 86 13.99 -8.57 5.46
N PRO A 87 13.76 -9.88 5.42
CA PRO A 87 12.84 -10.48 4.45
C PRO A 87 11.40 -10.06 4.75
N MET A 88 10.53 -10.15 3.74
CA MET A 88 9.13 -9.71 3.79
C MET A 88 8.37 -10.22 5.03
N TYR A 89 8.52 -11.50 5.42
CA TYR A 89 7.81 -12.06 6.58
C TYR A 89 8.19 -11.39 7.91
N ARG A 90 9.43 -10.89 8.05
CA ARG A 90 9.83 -10.11 9.24
C ARG A 90 9.24 -8.72 9.21
N ARG A 91 9.17 -8.08 8.02
CA ARG A 91 8.50 -6.78 7.85
C ARG A 91 7.00 -6.90 8.14
N ALA A 92 6.36 -7.99 7.73
CA ALA A 92 4.96 -8.27 8.05
C ALA A 92 4.70 -8.34 9.57
N ARG A 93 5.62 -8.95 10.34
CA ARG A 93 5.54 -8.98 11.81
C ARG A 93 5.73 -7.60 12.46
N LEU A 94 6.34 -6.66 11.76
CA LEU A 94 6.46 -5.26 12.18
C LEU A 94 5.27 -4.40 11.74
N GLY A 95 4.23 -5.02 11.17
CA GLY A 95 3.00 -4.34 10.76
C GLY A 95 3.03 -3.76 9.35
N ILE A 96 3.80 -4.34 8.43
CA ILE A 96 3.80 -3.95 7.01
C ILE A 96 3.04 -5.03 6.22
N GLY A 97 1.80 -4.73 5.83
CA GLY A 97 0.98 -5.56 4.96
C GLY A 97 1.36 -5.37 3.48
N TYR A 98 1.14 -6.40 2.67
CA TYR A 98 1.38 -6.37 1.23
C TYR A 98 0.24 -7.02 0.46
N LEU A 99 -0.21 -6.34 -0.58
CA LEU A 99 -1.16 -6.83 -1.57
C LEU A 99 -0.48 -6.92 -2.92
N ALA A 100 -0.34 -8.13 -3.44
CA ALA A 100 0.30 -8.40 -4.72
C ALA A 100 -0.57 -7.96 -5.91
N GLN A 101 0.07 -7.69 -7.04
CA GLN A 101 -0.59 -7.49 -8.32
C GLN A 101 -1.32 -8.75 -8.79
N GLU A 102 -0.65 -9.91 -8.68
CA GLU A 102 -1.23 -11.19 -9.06
C GLU A 102 -2.24 -11.68 -8.02
N GLU A 103 -3.23 -12.45 -8.50
CA GLU A 103 -4.23 -13.08 -7.65
C GLU A 103 -3.56 -13.96 -6.56
N SER A 104 -3.89 -13.68 -5.32
CA SER A 104 -3.26 -14.33 -4.17
C SER A 104 -4.24 -15.12 -3.28
N VAL A 105 -5.54 -15.08 -3.59
CA VAL A 105 -6.55 -15.87 -2.86
C VAL A 105 -6.24 -17.37 -3.00
N PHE A 106 -6.29 -18.09 -1.89
CA PHE A 106 -6.20 -19.56 -1.92
C PHE A 106 -7.48 -20.13 -2.52
N GLY A 107 -7.43 -20.48 -3.82
CA GLY A 107 -8.61 -20.83 -4.62
C GLY A 107 -9.41 -22.03 -4.09
N SER A 108 -8.79 -23.00 -3.42
CA SER A 108 -9.44 -24.17 -2.82
C SER A 108 -10.06 -23.91 -1.45
N MET A 109 -9.69 -22.81 -0.78
CA MET A 109 -10.19 -22.40 0.53
C MET A 109 -11.40 -21.47 0.38
N THR A 110 -12.26 -21.46 1.40
CA THR A 110 -13.36 -20.48 1.47
C THR A 110 -12.81 -19.07 1.76
N VAL A 111 -13.65 -18.03 1.59
CA VAL A 111 -13.31 -16.66 2.01
C VAL A 111 -12.93 -16.65 3.49
N GLU A 112 -13.75 -17.25 4.34
CA GLU A 112 -13.51 -17.36 5.78
C GLU A 112 -12.17 -18.05 6.09
N ASP A 113 -11.88 -19.17 5.41
CA ASP A 113 -10.61 -19.88 5.60
C ASP A 113 -9.40 -19.08 5.12
N ASN A 114 -9.53 -18.31 4.04
CA ASN A 114 -8.50 -17.39 3.56
C ASN A 114 -8.12 -16.35 4.63
N LEU A 115 -9.12 -15.77 5.32
CA LEU A 115 -8.89 -14.81 6.40
C LEU A 115 -8.29 -15.49 7.64
N ARG A 116 -8.84 -16.66 8.02
CA ARG A 116 -8.38 -17.43 9.17
C ARG A 116 -6.93 -17.91 9.03
N ALA A 117 -6.53 -18.34 7.83
CA ALA A 117 -5.19 -18.84 7.56
C ALA A 117 -4.08 -17.89 7.99
N VAL A 118 -4.30 -16.56 7.86
CA VAL A 118 -3.32 -15.55 8.28
C VAL A 118 -3.36 -15.34 9.80
N LEU A 119 -4.55 -15.39 10.40
CA LEU A 119 -4.75 -15.23 11.83
C LEU A 119 -4.21 -16.40 12.63
N ASP A 120 -4.08 -17.58 12.05
CA ASP A 120 -3.54 -18.76 12.74
C ASP A 120 -2.06 -18.61 13.11
N PHE A 121 -1.34 -17.71 12.45
CA PHE A 121 0.03 -17.35 12.82
C PHE A 121 0.11 -16.21 13.86
N GLN A 122 -1.04 -15.68 14.32
CA GLN A 122 -1.08 -14.63 15.32
C GLN A 122 -1.31 -15.21 16.73
N PRO A 123 -0.72 -14.61 17.79
CA PRO A 123 -0.93 -15.02 19.17
C PRO A 123 -2.30 -14.53 19.69
N MET A 124 -3.37 -15.02 19.07
CA MET A 124 -4.76 -14.68 19.40
C MET A 124 -5.52 -15.93 19.85
N SER A 125 -6.49 -15.76 20.76
CA SER A 125 -7.41 -16.85 21.12
C SER A 125 -8.31 -17.23 19.95
N ALA A 126 -8.86 -18.45 19.95
CA ALA A 126 -9.78 -18.90 18.90
C ALA A 126 -11.05 -18.00 18.80
N PRO A 127 -11.66 -17.55 19.91
CA PRO A 127 -12.76 -16.59 19.84
C PRO A 127 -12.36 -15.24 19.22
N ASP A 128 -11.17 -14.71 19.57
CA ASP A 128 -10.71 -13.42 19.01
C ASP A 128 -10.44 -13.53 17.51
N LYS A 129 -9.87 -14.65 17.07
CA LYS A 129 -9.68 -14.93 15.63
C LYS A 129 -11.01 -14.97 14.89
N GLN A 130 -12.01 -15.63 15.47
CA GLN A 130 -13.34 -15.69 14.88
C GLN A 130 -13.98 -14.31 14.80
N ALA A 131 -13.96 -13.55 15.90
CA ALA A 131 -14.46 -12.18 15.93
C ALA A 131 -13.79 -11.29 14.87
N ARG A 132 -12.46 -11.45 14.68
CA ARG A 132 -11.73 -10.70 13.64
C ARG A 132 -12.14 -11.12 12.23
N VAL A 133 -12.40 -12.39 11.99
CA VAL A 133 -12.93 -12.87 10.69
C VAL A 133 -14.30 -12.28 10.44
N ASP A 134 -15.20 -12.30 11.44
CA ASP A 134 -16.55 -11.75 11.32
C ASP A 134 -16.52 -10.24 11.02
N GLU A 135 -15.68 -9.49 11.73
CA GLU A 135 -15.43 -8.06 11.48
C GLU A 135 -15.00 -7.79 10.03
N LEU A 136 -14.05 -8.56 9.51
CA LEU A 136 -13.54 -8.38 8.15
C LEU A 136 -14.56 -8.80 7.08
N VAL A 137 -15.32 -9.86 7.32
CA VAL A 137 -16.36 -10.30 6.38
C VAL A 137 -17.44 -9.23 6.25
N ASP A 138 -17.90 -8.67 7.36
CA ASP A 138 -18.89 -7.57 7.39
C ASP A 138 -18.33 -6.30 6.72
N GLU A 139 -17.16 -5.87 7.16
CA GLU A 139 -16.49 -4.65 6.69
C GLU A 139 -16.29 -4.63 5.16
N PHE A 140 -15.93 -5.79 4.59
CA PHE A 140 -15.63 -5.91 3.15
C PHE A 140 -16.83 -6.40 2.32
N GLY A 141 -18.02 -6.53 2.93
CA GLY A 141 -19.25 -6.96 2.27
C GLY A 141 -19.12 -8.36 1.66
N LEU A 142 -18.46 -9.28 2.40
CA LEU A 142 -18.17 -10.65 1.95
C LEU A 142 -19.16 -11.69 2.51
N ASP A 143 -20.22 -11.28 3.22
CA ASP A 143 -21.16 -12.18 3.88
C ASP A 143 -21.78 -13.20 2.92
N LYS A 144 -22.22 -12.74 1.75
CA LYS A 144 -22.87 -13.58 0.74
C LYS A 144 -21.95 -14.67 0.19
N VAL A 145 -20.65 -14.39 0.17
CA VAL A 145 -19.61 -15.27 -0.38
C VAL A 145 -18.70 -15.90 0.68
N ARG A 146 -18.99 -15.67 1.96
CA ARG A 146 -18.18 -16.11 3.09
C ARG A 146 -17.74 -17.58 2.99
N ARG A 147 -18.66 -18.47 2.58
CA ARG A 147 -18.43 -19.92 2.41
C ARG A 147 -18.07 -20.32 0.98
N SER A 148 -18.02 -19.38 0.06
CA SER A 148 -17.63 -19.63 -1.32
C SER A 148 -16.12 -19.83 -1.41
N LYS A 149 -15.69 -20.75 -2.27
CA LYS A 149 -14.27 -21.00 -2.53
C LYS A 149 -13.67 -19.89 -3.37
N GLY A 150 -12.38 -19.59 -3.16
CA GLY A 150 -11.68 -18.50 -3.83
C GLY A 150 -11.75 -18.52 -5.37
N HIS A 151 -11.75 -19.74 -5.96
CA HIS A 151 -11.78 -19.88 -7.42
C HIS A 151 -13.13 -19.53 -8.08
N VAL A 152 -14.22 -19.41 -7.31
CA VAL A 152 -15.55 -19.04 -7.84
C VAL A 152 -15.90 -17.57 -7.61
N LEU A 153 -15.04 -16.81 -6.95
CA LEU A 153 -15.25 -15.40 -6.67
C LEU A 153 -15.14 -14.57 -7.95
N SER A 154 -16.00 -13.56 -8.08
CA SER A 154 -15.81 -12.48 -9.06
C SER A 154 -14.50 -11.72 -8.78
N GLY A 155 -13.99 -10.96 -9.76
CA GLY A 155 -12.77 -10.17 -9.59
C GLY A 155 -12.83 -9.22 -8.40
N GLY A 156 -13.95 -8.49 -8.24
CA GLY A 156 -14.17 -7.58 -7.12
C GLY A 156 -14.25 -8.29 -5.77
N GLU A 157 -14.98 -9.40 -5.65
CA GLU A 157 -15.06 -10.20 -4.43
C GLU A 157 -13.69 -10.77 -4.03
N ARG A 158 -12.95 -11.24 -5.04
CA ARG A 158 -11.59 -11.74 -4.86
C ARG A 158 -10.67 -10.64 -4.33
N ARG A 159 -10.70 -9.45 -4.95
CA ARG A 159 -9.86 -8.33 -4.53
C ARG A 159 -10.19 -7.85 -3.12
N ARG A 160 -11.49 -7.74 -2.78
CA ARG A 160 -11.90 -7.44 -1.40
C ARG A 160 -11.43 -8.49 -0.40
N THR A 161 -11.48 -9.77 -0.75
CA THR A 161 -10.97 -10.87 0.09
C THR A 161 -9.45 -10.75 0.31
N GLU A 162 -8.69 -10.41 -0.71
CA GLU A 162 -7.24 -10.21 -0.62
C GLU A 162 -6.87 -9.03 0.28
N ILE A 163 -7.57 -7.91 0.14
CA ILE A 163 -7.37 -6.73 0.98
C ILE A 163 -7.75 -7.05 2.43
N ALA A 164 -8.90 -7.68 2.67
CA ALA A 164 -9.34 -8.11 4.00
C ALA A 164 -8.30 -9.03 4.65
N ARG A 165 -7.74 -9.97 3.89
CA ARG A 165 -6.68 -10.86 4.36
C ARG A 165 -5.40 -10.11 4.72
N ALA A 166 -4.98 -9.14 3.91
CA ALA A 166 -3.82 -8.30 4.21
C ALA A 166 -4.00 -7.46 5.49
N LEU A 167 -5.26 -7.08 5.80
CA LEU A 167 -5.63 -6.31 6.98
C LEU A 167 -5.93 -7.16 8.22
N ALA A 168 -5.99 -8.48 8.08
CA ALA A 168 -6.31 -9.37 9.19
C ALA A 168 -5.37 -9.18 10.39
N THR A 169 -4.10 -8.93 10.14
CA THR A 169 -3.07 -8.72 11.17
C THR A 169 -3.02 -7.30 11.73
N ARG A 170 -3.94 -6.42 11.38
CA ARG A 170 -3.99 -4.99 11.77
C ARG A 170 -2.67 -4.29 11.50
N PRO A 171 -2.20 -4.24 10.25
CA PRO A 171 -0.93 -3.60 9.91
C PRO A 171 -0.99 -2.08 10.12
N GLY A 172 0.16 -1.48 10.45
CA GLY A 172 0.32 -0.02 10.47
C GLY A 172 0.51 0.59 9.09
N PHE A 173 0.96 -0.25 8.13
CA PHE A 173 1.14 0.12 6.72
C PHE A 173 0.62 -0.99 5.81
N ILE A 174 0.07 -0.60 4.66
CA ILE A 174 -0.26 -1.52 3.58
C ILE A 174 0.35 -1.04 2.27
N LEU A 175 1.00 -1.96 1.56
CA LEU A 175 1.63 -1.71 0.28
C LEU A 175 0.81 -2.41 -0.80
N LEU A 176 0.26 -1.64 -1.74
CA LEU A 176 -0.66 -2.08 -2.78
C LEU A 176 0.04 -2.02 -4.14
N ASP A 177 0.26 -3.18 -4.74
CA ASP A 177 0.87 -3.31 -6.06
C ASP A 177 -0.22 -3.43 -7.14
N GLU A 178 -0.39 -2.37 -7.92
CA GLU A 178 -1.38 -2.24 -9.00
C GLU A 178 -2.80 -2.74 -8.61
N PRO A 179 -3.42 -2.19 -7.54
CA PRO A 179 -4.69 -2.71 -7.02
C PRO A 179 -5.86 -2.56 -7.99
N PHE A 180 -5.76 -1.68 -8.99
CA PHE A 180 -6.80 -1.45 -9.99
C PHE A 180 -6.61 -2.28 -11.27
N ALA A 181 -5.49 -3.01 -11.40
CA ALA A 181 -5.20 -3.78 -12.60
C ALA A 181 -6.19 -4.92 -12.82
N GLY A 182 -6.79 -4.98 -14.01
CA GLY A 182 -7.71 -6.05 -14.39
C GLY A 182 -9.05 -6.06 -13.65
N VAL A 183 -9.42 -4.97 -13.00
CA VAL A 183 -10.67 -4.80 -12.25
C VAL A 183 -11.65 -3.95 -13.08
N ASP A 184 -12.94 -4.28 -13.01
CA ASP A 184 -13.97 -3.48 -13.66
C ASP A 184 -14.16 -2.12 -12.97
N PRO A 185 -14.70 -1.09 -13.69
CA PRO A 185 -14.81 0.27 -13.18
C PRO A 185 -15.59 0.40 -11.85
N ILE A 186 -16.64 -0.42 -11.66
CA ILE A 186 -17.45 -0.37 -10.42
C ILE A 186 -16.61 -0.88 -9.24
N ALA A 187 -15.87 -1.97 -9.45
CA ALA A 187 -15.00 -2.52 -8.43
C ALA A 187 -13.77 -1.61 -8.15
N VAL A 188 -13.31 -0.81 -9.12
CA VAL A 188 -12.28 0.23 -8.88
C VAL A 188 -12.76 1.25 -7.86
N GLU A 189 -14.01 1.76 -7.98
CA GLU A 189 -14.59 2.68 -7.01
C GLU A 189 -14.66 2.07 -5.60
N ASP A 190 -15.04 0.79 -5.49
CA ASP A 190 -15.06 0.08 -4.22
C ASP A 190 -13.66 -0.01 -3.59
N ILE A 191 -12.64 -0.30 -4.40
CA ILE A 191 -11.24 -0.35 -3.93
C ILE A 191 -10.78 1.04 -3.50
N MET A 192 -11.09 2.10 -4.24
CA MET A 192 -10.77 3.48 -3.88
C MET A 192 -11.39 3.84 -2.51
N ARG A 193 -12.66 3.49 -2.29
CA ARG A 193 -13.35 3.69 -1.01
C ARG A 193 -12.64 2.97 0.13
N ILE A 194 -12.25 1.72 -0.10
CA ILE A 194 -11.49 0.93 0.88
C ILE A 194 -10.17 1.64 1.21
N VAL A 195 -9.38 2.06 0.22
CA VAL A 195 -8.08 2.72 0.43
C VAL A 195 -8.22 4.01 1.23
N VAL A 196 -9.23 4.84 0.92
CA VAL A 196 -9.54 6.06 1.69
C VAL A 196 -9.91 5.70 3.14
N GLY A 197 -10.74 4.68 3.35
CA GLY A 197 -11.09 4.21 4.69
C GLY A 197 -9.89 3.67 5.49
N LEU A 198 -8.89 3.08 4.85
CA LEU A 198 -7.64 2.66 5.51
C LEU A 198 -6.85 3.86 6.04
N ARG A 199 -6.73 4.91 5.22
CA ARG A 199 -6.08 6.16 5.60
C ARG A 199 -6.76 6.79 6.82
N GLU A 200 -8.09 6.85 6.83
CA GLU A 200 -8.88 7.41 7.94
C GLU A 200 -8.70 6.63 9.26
N ARG A 201 -8.38 5.35 9.17
CA ARG A 201 -8.05 4.48 10.33
C ARG A 201 -6.59 4.62 10.78
N GLY A 202 -5.83 5.55 10.22
CA GLY A 202 -4.43 5.76 10.57
C GLY A 202 -3.48 4.73 9.95
N ILE A 203 -3.89 3.97 8.92
CA ILE A 203 -3.01 3.06 8.19
C ILE A 203 -2.30 3.85 7.10
N GLY A 204 -0.97 3.77 7.06
CA GLY A 204 -0.19 4.34 5.95
C GLY A 204 -0.29 3.47 4.70
N VAL A 205 -0.58 4.06 3.55
CA VAL A 205 -0.73 3.35 2.29
C VAL A 205 0.36 3.77 1.30
N LEU A 206 1.06 2.79 0.72
CA LEU A 206 1.88 3.00 -0.48
C LEU A 206 1.23 2.26 -1.63
N ILE A 207 0.87 2.98 -2.68
CA ILE A 207 0.22 2.43 -3.86
C ILE A 207 1.06 2.66 -5.11
N THR A 208 1.22 1.64 -5.94
CA THR A 208 1.72 1.80 -7.31
C THR A 208 0.64 1.31 -8.27
N ASP A 209 0.37 2.10 -9.30
CA ASP A 209 -0.57 1.72 -10.35
C ASP A 209 -0.22 2.43 -11.67
N HIS A 210 -0.76 1.94 -12.76
CA HIS A 210 -0.72 2.60 -14.06
C HIS A 210 -1.96 3.47 -14.31
N ASN A 211 -3.03 3.31 -13.53
CA ASN A 211 -4.24 4.13 -13.53
C ASN A 211 -3.99 5.41 -12.73
N VAL A 212 -3.46 6.41 -13.42
CA VAL A 212 -2.99 7.65 -12.81
C VAL A 212 -4.11 8.48 -12.21
N HIS A 213 -5.28 8.53 -12.89
CA HIS A 213 -6.45 9.29 -12.43
C HIS A 213 -6.93 8.79 -11.07
N GLU A 214 -7.19 7.49 -10.97
CA GLU A 214 -7.69 6.84 -9.77
C GLU A 214 -6.67 6.95 -8.64
N THR A 215 -5.39 6.74 -8.95
CA THR A 215 -4.34 6.83 -7.96
C THR A 215 -4.20 8.26 -7.41
N LEU A 216 -4.12 9.28 -8.26
CA LEU A 216 -4.02 10.67 -7.80
C LEU A 216 -5.29 11.14 -7.07
N ALA A 217 -6.46 10.62 -7.44
CA ALA A 217 -7.71 10.98 -6.78
C ALA A 217 -7.72 10.62 -5.27
N ILE A 218 -7.03 9.54 -4.87
CA ILE A 218 -7.01 9.04 -3.49
C ILE A 218 -5.71 9.31 -2.73
N THR A 219 -4.62 9.76 -3.40
CA THR A 219 -3.34 9.99 -2.74
C THR A 219 -3.23 11.40 -2.16
N ASP A 220 -2.55 11.51 -1.02
CA ASP A 220 -2.21 12.79 -0.40
C ASP A 220 -0.94 13.35 -1.02
N ARG A 221 0.00 12.46 -1.34
CA ARG A 221 1.29 12.77 -1.97
C ARG A 221 1.63 11.71 -3.00
N ALA A 222 2.35 12.08 -4.06
CA ALA A 222 2.88 11.10 -4.99
C ALA A 222 4.33 11.42 -5.39
N TYR A 223 5.05 10.37 -5.75
CA TYR A 223 6.39 10.37 -6.31
C TYR A 223 6.30 9.90 -7.76
N LEU A 224 6.69 10.75 -8.70
CA LEU A 224 6.74 10.39 -10.11
C LEU A 224 8.16 9.95 -10.47
N LEU A 225 8.31 8.67 -10.81
CA LEU A 225 9.56 8.08 -11.26
C LEU A 225 9.72 8.24 -12.77
N TYR A 226 10.93 8.56 -13.18
CA TYR A 226 11.37 8.55 -14.58
C TYR A 226 12.83 8.09 -14.66
N ASP A 227 13.12 7.13 -15.55
CA ASP A 227 14.47 6.58 -15.74
C ASP A 227 15.20 6.18 -14.43
N GLY A 228 14.47 5.59 -13.50
CA GLY A 228 15.03 5.09 -12.24
C GLY A 228 15.21 6.14 -11.15
N GLN A 229 14.83 7.38 -11.35
CA GLN A 229 14.96 8.47 -10.39
C GLN A 229 13.61 9.12 -10.09
N ILE A 230 13.52 9.84 -8.96
CA ILE A 230 12.37 10.71 -8.69
C ILE A 230 12.51 11.94 -9.59
N PHE A 231 11.60 12.06 -10.56
CA PHE A 231 11.51 13.21 -11.43
C PHE A 231 10.87 14.41 -10.69
N VAL A 232 9.76 14.15 -9.99
CA VAL A 232 9.06 15.15 -9.17
C VAL A 232 8.29 14.45 -8.06
N SER A 233 8.10 15.12 -6.94
CA SER A 233 7.22 14.67 -5.86
C SER A 233 6.46 15.84 -5.26
N GLY A 234 5.22 15.62 -4.88
CA GLY A 234 4.36 16.64 -4.31
C GLY A 234 2.99 16.08 -3.94
N THR A 235 2.08 16.96 -3.57
CA THR A 235 0.66 16.63 -3.43
C THR A 235 0.07 16.30 -4.80
N ALA A 236 -1.05 15.58 -4.82
CA ALA A 236 -1.74 15.28 -6.07
C ALA A 236 -2.08 16.57 -6.87
N GLN A 237 -2.43 17.64 -6.16
CA GLN A 237 -2.71 18.96 -6.77
C GLN A 237 -1.47 19.57 -7.42
N GLU A 238 -0.34 19.63 -6.69
CA GLU A 238 0.92 20.16 -7.22
C GLU A 238 1.38 19.39 -8.47
N LEU A 239 1.22 18.08 -8.49
CA LEU A 239 1.56 17.25 -9.66
C LEU A 239 0.62 17.51 -10.84
N ALA A 240 -0.69 17.66 -10.59
CA ALA A 240 -1.68 17.92 -11.62
C ALA A 240 -1.50 19.30 -12.28
N GLU A 241 -0.99 20.29 -11.53
CA GLU A 241 -0.73 21.65 -11.98
C GLU A 241 0.66 21.82 -12.64
N ASN A 242 1.56 20.88 -12.43
CA ASN A 242 2.91 20.93 -12.97
C ASN A 242 2.93 20.71 -14.49
N GLU A 243 3.33 21.76 -15.26
CA GLU A 243 3.33 21.73 -16.72
C GLU A 243 4.21 20.61 -17.30
N GLU A 244 5.36 20.33 -16.69
CA GLU A 244 6.27 19.29 -17.17
C GLU A 244 5.72 17.88 -16.91
N VAL A 245 5.05 17.67 -15.76
CA VAL A 245 4.31 16.42 -15.44
C VAL A 245 3.16 16.22 -16.42
N ARG A 246 2.38 17.25 -16.69
CA ARG A 246 1.29 17.21 -17.69
C ARG A 246 1.81 16.83 -19.07
N ARG A 247 2.82 17.52 -19.54
CA ARG A 247 3.39 17.27 -20.88
C ARG A 247 3.99 15.89 -21.05
N ARG A 248 4.68 15.37 -20.01
CA ARG A 248 5.43 14.11 -20.11
C ARG A 248 4.65 12.87 -19.69
N TYR A 249 3.64 13.04 -18.83
CA TYR A 249 3.01 11.89 -18.16
C TYR A 249 1.48 11.93 -18.08
N LEU A 250 0.89 13.04 -17.63
CA LEU A 250 -0.56 13.13 -17.41
C LEU A 250 -1.36 13.39 -18.70
N GLY A 251 -0.77 14.10 -19.66
CA GLY A 251 -1.45 14.69 -20.80
C GLY A 251 -2.02 16.09 -20.51
N GLU A 252 -2.15 16.91 -21.55
CA GLU A 252 -2.56 18.32 -21.41
C GLU A 252 -4.01 18.48 -20.94
N THR A 253 -4.87 17.52 -21.26
CA THR A 253 -6.30 17.51 -20.91
C THR A 253 -6.59 16.92 -19.51
N PHE A 254 -5.55 16.50 -18.77
CA PHE A 254 -5.72 15.90 -17.46
C PHE A 254 -6.41 16.88 -16.50
N THR A 255 -7.46 16.40 -15.81
CA THR A 255 -8.16 17.11 -14.74
C THR A 255 -8.16 16.22 -13.51
N LEU A 256 -7.72 16.75 -12.36
CA LEU A 256 -7.72 16.04 -11.09
C LEU A 256 -9.11 16.12 -10.46
N GLU A 257 -9.79 15.01 -10.38
CA GLU A 257 -11.00 14.85 -9.57
C GLU A 257 -10.63 14.10 -8.29
N ARG A 258 -10.77 14.76 -7.13
CA ARG A 258 -10.52 14.12 -5.83
C ARG A 258 -11.68 13.20 -5.50
N TYR A 259 -11.37 11.96 -5.12
CA TYR A 259 -12.38 11.03 -4.64
C TYR A 259 -12.95 11.55 -3.31
N ARG A 260 -14.26 11.76 -3.30
CA ARG A 260 -15.03 12.14 -2.10
C ARG A 260 -15.90 10.93 -1.78
N GLY A 261 -15.41 10.08 -0.85
CA GLY A 261 -16.11 8.91 -0.38
C GLY A 261 -17.40 9.21 0.33
#